data_bdb4bd2ff7aaf05ff98b7487e73d6191
#
_entry.id   bdb4bd2ff7aaf05ff98b7487e73d6191
#
_cell.length_a   1.000
_cell.length_b   1.000
_cell.length_c   1.000
_cell.angle_alpha   90.00
_cell.angle_beta   90.00
_cell.angle_gamma   90.00
#
_symmetry.space_group_name_H-M   'P 1'
#
loop_
_entity.id
_entity.type
_entity.pdbx_description
1 polymer ?
#
loop_
_entity_poly.entity_id
_entity_poly.type
_entity_poly.pdbx_seq_one_letter_code
_entity_poly.pdbx_strand_id
1 'polypeptide(L)'
;MTLKYSETFYSAQGEGQYVGIPSLWMRFFLCNLQCNGFGQKDPTNPETYELPYETIDITNIDSVFDLPVFDKGCDSSYTWSKRYKHLITDKTVEEAVDELTALLPHGNFIHPATQQATHMVFTGGEPMLKNTQPGMMHVIEEFKRRNNQPMNVTVETNGTKPISDEFAEWVQREYSNWTGREWYWSLSPKLWATAGEKNKKAIQPEVVGRYAEVSPHGQLKFVVNGTEESWREVEEHTKAFRDAGCKFPVWIMGVGGTFEGLVQTEATIADEAIQRGYNYTSRVHVHIYGNAIGK
;
A
#
# COMPACT_ATOMS: atom_id res chain seq x y z
N MET A 1 -16.11 -1.25 18.70
CA MET A 1 -14.72 -0.87 18.31
C MET A 1 -14.79 0.28 17.33
N THR A 2 -13.94 1.29 17.45
CA THR A 2 -13.81 2.36 16.46
C THR A 2 -12.53 2.18 15.62
N LEU A 3 -12.57 2.67 14.39
CA LEU A 3 -11.50 2.61 13.41
C LEU A 3 -11.02 4.03 13.12
N LYS A 4 -9.69 4.21 13.05
CA LYS A 4 -9.07 5.47 12.66
C LYS A 4 -8.45 5.32 11.28
N TYR A 5 -8.99 6.06 10.30
CA TYR A 5 -8.54 6.02 8.93
C TYR A 5 -8.56 7.41 8.30
N SER A 6 -7.82 7.58 7.22
CA SER A 6 -7.69 8.86 6.53
C SER A 6 -8.72 9.01 5.42
N GLU A 7 -9.01 7.92 4.71
CA GLU A 7 -9.94 7.93 3.58
C GLU A 7 -10.47 6.55 3.24
N THR A 8 -11.61 6.52 2.57
CA THR A 8 -12.15 5.39 1.81
C THR A 8 -12.47 5.84 0.39
N PHE A 9 -12.25 4.98 -0.59
CA PHE A 9 -12.52 5.32 -1.99
C PHE A 9 -12.68 4.06 -2.85
N TYR A 10 -13.24 4.22 -4.04
CA TYR A 10 -13.38 3.18 -5.05
C TYR A 10 -12.63 3.60 -6.30
N SER A 11 -11.66 2.82 -6.74
CA SER A 11 -10.83 3.09 -7.91
C SER A 11 -10.26 1.79 -8.48
N ALA A 12 -9.56 1.87 -9.60
CA ALA A 12 -8.77 0.75 -10.08
C ALA A 12 -7.48 0.59 -9.26
N GLN A 13 -7.01 -0.65 -9.02
CA GLN A 13 -5.65 -0.87 -8.54
C GLN A 13 -4.66 -0.28 -9.54
N GLY A 14 -3.79 0.59 -9.06
CA GLY A 14 -2.86 1.34 -9.91
C GLY A 14 -1.47 0.72 -10.04
N GLU A 15 -1.12 -0.31 -9.25
CA GLU A 15 0.23 -0.83 -9.14
C GLU A 15 0.28 -2.35 -8.96
N GLY A 16 1.32 -2.98 -9.50
CA GLY A 16 1.61 -4.40 -9.28
C GLY A 16 0.72 -5.37 -10.04
N GLN A 17 0.58 -6.58 -9.52
CA GLN A 17 -0.06 -7.70 -10.20
C GLN A 17 -1.53 -7.43 -10.58
N TYR A 18 -2.23 -6.65 -9.79
CA TYR A 18 -3.68 -6.41 -9.97
C TYR A 18 -4.02 -5.06 -10.62
N VAL A 19 -3.07 -4.47 -11.35
CA VAL A 19 -3.32 -3.23 -12.09
C VAL A 19 -4.60 -3.34 -12.94
N GLY A 20 -5.46 -2.33 -12.82
CA GLY A 20 -6.72 -2.22 -13.55
C GLY A 20 -7.91 -2.93 -12.89
N ILE A 21 -7.69 -3.72 -11.84
CA ILE A 21 -8.79 -4.39 -11.13
C ILE A 21 -9.57 -3.39 -10.27
N PRO A 22 -10.92 -3.35 -10.38
CA PRO A 22 -11.76 -2.53 -9.53
C PRO A 22 -11.50 -2.86 -8.04
N SER A 23 -11.27 -1.83 -7.24
CA SER A 23 -10.86 -1.99 -5.85
C SER A 23 -11.54 -1.00 -4.94
N LEU A 24 -11.98 -1.47 -3.78
CA LEU A 24 -12.51 -0.68 -2.68
C LEU A 24 -11.42 -0.52 -1.64
N TRP A 25 -11.09 0.72 -1.30
CA TRP A 25 -9.93 1.07 -0.50
C TRP A 25 -10.32 1.58 0.88
N MET A 26 -9.55 1.17 1.87
CA MET A 26 -9.55 1.77 3.21
C MET A 26 -8.12 2.07 3.61
N ARG A 27 -7.81 3.36 3.82
CA ARG A 27 -6.48 3.86 4.18
C ARG A 27 -6.41 4.21 5.65
N PHE A 28 -5.76 3.35 6.43
CA PHE A 28 -5.58 3.56 7.86
C PHE A 28 -4.61 4.71 8.18
N PHE A 29 -4.80 5.28 9.35
CA PHE A 29 -3.94 6.32 9.89
C PHE A 29 -2.79 5.71 10.71
N LEU A 30 -1.64 6.40 10.75
CA LEU A 30 -0.35 6.08 11.33
C LEU A 30 0.54 5.21 10.45
N CYS A 31 1.84 5.50 10.54
CA CYS A 31 2.93 4.71 9.96
C CYS A 31 4.12 4.67 10.92
N ASN A 32 4.93 3.64 10.83
CA ASN A 32 6.19 3.54 11.55
C ASN A 32 7.40 4.02 10.74
N LEU A 33 7.21 4.34 9.45
CA LEU A 33 8.21 4.92 8.55
C LEU A 33 7.77 6.33 8.13
N GLN A 34 8.67 7.10 7.52
CA GLN A 34 8.38 8.45 7.00
C GLN A 34 8.62 8.55 5.50
N CYS A 35 9.60 7.79 4.97
CA CYS A 35 9.93 7.72 3.55
C CYS A 35 10.19 9.11 2.91
N ASN A 36 10.83 10.00 3.66
CA ASN A 36 11.08 11.38 3.24
C ASN A 36 12.08 11.50 2.08
N GLY A 37 12.81 10.41 1.77
CA GLY A 37 13.77 10.36 0.67
C GLY A 37 13.15 10.27 -0.72
N PHE A 38 11.86 9.89 -0.85
CA PHE A 38 11.23 9.79 -2.16
C PHE A 38 11.22 11.14 -2.90
N GLY A 39 11.58 11.13 -4.18
CA GLY A 39 11.63 12.33 -5.02
C GLY A 39 12.70 13.36 -4.64
N GLN A 40 13.54 13.07 -3.64
CA GLN A 40 14.64 13.96 -3.26
C GLN A 40 15.83 13.84 -4.21
N LYS A 41 16.60 14.91 -4.35
CA LYS A 41 17.82 14.91 -5.14
C LYS A 41 18.87 13.94 -4.59
N ASP A 42 18.96 13.85 -3.27
CA ASP A 42 19.78 12.89 -2.53
C ASP A 42 18.94 12.23 -1.46
N PRO A 43 18.32 11.06 -1.73
CA PRO A 43 17.51 10.33 -0.77
C PRO A 43 18.26 9.88 0.49
N THR A 44 19.60 9.85 0.43
CA THR A 44 20.45 9.37 1.53
C THR A 44 20.92 10.49 2.46
N ASN A 45 20.64 11.75 2.12
CA ASN A 45 21.02 12.92 2.90
C ASN A 45 19.80 13.71 3.42
N PRO A 46 19.31 13.41 4.64
CA PRO A 46 18.14 14.07 5.20
C PRO A 46 18.25 15.60 5.36
N GLU A 47 19.47 16.14 5.41
CA GLU A 47 19.69 17.60 5.56
C GLU A 47 19.30 18.37 4.28
N THR A 48 19.16 17.68 3.16
CA THR A 48 18.82 18.27 1.86
C THR A 48 17.34 18.10 1.48
N TYR A 49 16.55 17.50 2.35
CA TYR A 49 15.16 17.19 2.03
C TYR A 49 14.29 18.44 1.92
N GLU A 50 13.48 18.45 0.87
CA GLU A 50 12.36 19.35 0.71
C GLU A 50 11.07 18.57 1.03
N LEU A 51 10.30 19.06 2.01
CA LEU A 51 9.12 18.36 2.51
C LEU A 51 7.87 19.23 2.36
N PRO A 52 7.24 19.27 1.18
CA PRO A 52 6.07 20.12 0.91
C PRO A 52 4.94 19.91 1.90
N TYR A 53 4.74 18.68 2.36
CA TYR A 53 3.70 18.34 3.34
C TYR A 53 3.88 19.04 4.71
N GLU A 54 5.10 19.51 5.04
CA GLU A 54 5.37 20.25 6.28
C GLU A 54 5.09 21.76 6.14
N THR A 55 5.15 22.30 4.94
CA THR A 55 5.11 23.75 4.68
C THR A 55 3.79 24.26 4.13
N ILE A 56 2.98 23.39 3.53
CA ILE A 56 1.67 23.79 2.99
C ILE A 56 0.78 24.42 4.08
N ASP A 57 0.03 25.45 3.73
CA ASP A 57 -1.02 26.00 4.60
C ASP A 57 -2.22 25.06 4.65
N ILE A 58 -2.56 24.59 5.85
CA ILE A 58 -3.68 23.67 6.10
C ILE A 58 -4.85 24.34 6.83
N THR A 59 -4.86 25.65 6.97
CA THR A 59 -5.86 26.37 7.75
C THR A 59 -7.29 26.18 7.25
N ASN A 60 -7.45 25.98 5.94
CA ASN A 60 -8.75 25.81 5.27
C ASN A 60 -8.87 24.41 4.62
N ILE A 61 -8.13 23.44 5.10
CA ILE A 61 -8.22 22.07 4.60
C ILE A 61 -9.02 21.24 5.60
N ASP A 62 -10.25 20.91 5.22
CA ASP A 62 -11.20 20.15 6.04
C ASP A 62 -11.33 18.69 5.60
N SER A 63 -10.77 18.34 4.44
CA SER A 63 -10.76 16.98 3.89
C SER A 63 -9.41 16.61 3.31
N VAL A 64 -9.04 15.33 3.39
CA VAL A 64 -7.84 14.81 2.72
C VAL A 64 -7.90 15.01 1.20
N PHE A 65 -9.09 15.05 0.62
CA PHE A 65 -9.29 15.27 -0.82
C PHE A 65 -8.98 16.70 -1.29
N ASP A 66 -8.84 17.66 -0.36
CA ASP A 66 -8.46 19.03 -0.65
C ASP A 66 -6.93 19.23 -0.61
N LEU A 67 -6.18 18.20 -0.23
CA LEU A 67 -4.72 18.24 -0.21
C LEU A 67 -4.15 18.18 -1.63
N PRO A 68 -3.05 18.91 -1.90
CA PRO A 68 -2.33 18.75 -3.17
C PRO A 68 -1.59 17.41 -3.21
N VAL A 69 -1.22 17.01 -4.40
CA VAL A 69 -0.28 15.92 -4.61
C VAL A 69 1.10 16.34 -4.11
N PHE A 70 1.72 15.50 -3.28
CA PHE A 70 3.08 15.71 -2.81
C PHE A 70 4.06 14.98 -3.75
N ASP A 71 4.93 15.73 -4.39
CA ASP A 71 5.94 15.25 -5.34
C ASP A 71 7.24 14.80 -4.67
N LYS A 72 7.47 15.23 -3.42
CA LYS A 72 8.64 14.90 -2.62
C LYS A 72 8.24 14.37 -1.24
N GLY A 73 8.99 13.39 -0.75
CA GLY A 73 8.68 12.63 0.45
C GLY A 73 7.61 11.59 0.20
N CYS A 74 6.97 11.13 1.27
CA CYS A 74 5.85 10.20 1.19
C CYS A 74 4.62 10.90 0.60
N ASP A 75 4.08 10.40 -0.51
CA ASP A 75 2.88 10.94 -1.18
C ASP A 75 1.61 10.85 -0.32
N SER A 76 1.60 9.92 0.64
CA SER A 76 0.55 9.75 1.63
C SER A 76 0.97 10.21 3.05
N SER A 77 1.84 11.22 3.15
CA SER A 77 2.33 11.75 4.44
C SER A 77 1.21 12.25 5.37
N TYR A 78 0.07 12.64 4.83
CA TYR A 78 -1.13 12.99 5.61
C TYR A 78 -1.68 11.83 6.44
N THR A 79 -1.32 10.60 6.13
CA THR A 79 -1.75 9.42 6.89
C THR A 79 -0.96 9.21 8.19
N TRP A 80 0.17 9.86 8.39
CA TRP A 80 1.01 9.66 9.57
C TRP A 80 1.54 10.94 10.21
N SER A 81 1.64 12.05 9.46
CA SER A 81 2.09 13.31 10.02
C SER A 81 1.05 13.88 10.98
N LYS A 82 1.51 14.24 12.19
CA LYS A 82 0.65 14.82 13.23
C LYS A 82 -0.05 16.10 12.79
N ARG A 83 0.48 16.76 11.78
CA ARG A 83 -0.05 17.99 11.19
C ARG A 83 -1.48 17.79 10.67
N TYR A 84 -1.77 16.60 10.11
CA TYR A 84 -3.05 16.25 9.48
C TYR A 84 -4.01 15.49 10.42
N LYS A 85 -3.74 15.51 11.72
CA LYS A 85 -4.57 14.78 12.70
C LYS A 85 -6.04 15.18 12.70
N HIS A 86 -6.34 16.41 12.33
CA HIS A 86 -7.73 16.93 12.22
C HIS A 86 -8.52 16.31 11.06
N LEU A 87 -7.83 15.72 10.07
CA LEU A 87 -8.45 15.05 8.92
C LEU A 87 -8.75 13.57 9.15
N ILE A 88 -8.47 13.05 10.35
CA ILE A 88 -8.69 11.63 10.67
C ILE A 88 -10.17 11.38 10.89
N THR A 89 -10.70 10.38 10.22
CA THR A 89 -12.01 9.82 10.49
C THR A 89 -11.94 8.82 11.66
N ASP A 90 -12.87 8.91 12.61
CA ASP A 90 -13.02 7.97 13.73
C ASP A 90 -14.49 7.50 13.74
N LYS A 91 -14.72 6.26 13.29
CA LYS A 91 -16.03 5.66 13.12
C LYS A 91 -16.07 4.26 13.72
N THR A 92 -17.27 3.80 14.09
CA THR A 92 -17.48 2.39 14.41
C THR A 92 -17.26 1.52 13.17
N VAL A 93 -17.09 0.21 13.38
CA VAL A 93 -16.92 -0.74 12.26
C VAL A 93 -18.15 -0.72 11.36
N GLU A 94 -19.35 -0.67 11.95
CA GLU A 94 -20.62 -0.65 11.23
C GLU A 94 -20.74 0.60 10.34
N GLU A 95 -20.43 1.78 10.88
CA GLU A 95 -20.46 3.05 10.13
C GLU A 95 -19.41 3.08 9.00
N ALA A 96 -18.21 2.53 9.26
CA ALA A 96 -17.18 2.42 8.24
C ALA A 96 -17.57 1.47 7.11
N VAL A 97 -18.24 0.35 7.44
CA VAL A 97 -18.74 -0.60 6.44
C VAL A 97 -19.95 -0.04 5.68
N ASP A 98 -20.78 0.80 6.31
CA ASP A 98 -21.85 1.55 5.60
C ASP A 98 -21.24 2.48 4.54
N GLU A 99 -20.22 3.24 4.91
CA GLU A 99 -19.47 4.13 4.00
C GLU A 99 -18.83 3.36 2.85
N LEU A 100 -18.11 2.28 3.15
CA LEU A 100 -17.49 1.42 2.15
C LEU A 100 -18.53 0.78 1.21
N THR A 101 -19.66 0.33 1.74
CA THR A 101 -20.75 -0.27 0.95
C THR A 101 -21.36 0.76 -0.02
N ALA A 102 -21.51 2.01 0.41
CA ALA A 102 -22.01 3.09 -0.43
C ALA A 102 -21.12 3.42 -1.63
N LEU A 103 -19.82 3.13 -1.53
CA LEU A 103 -18.86 3.31 -2.61
C LEU A 103 -18.89 2.17 -3.65
N LEU A 104 -19.37 0.99 -3.27
CA LEU A 104 -19.43 -0.15 -4.17
C LEU A 104 -20.53 0.02 -5.23
N PRO A 105 -20.25 -0.23 -6.50
CA PRO A 105 -21.29 -0.34 -7.52
C PRO A 105 -22.35 -1.37 -7.11
N HIS A 106 -23.60 -0.94 -7.02
CA HIS A 106 -24.72 -1.77 -6.56
C HIS A 106 -24.59 -2.30 -5.10
N GLY A 107 -23.69 -1.72 -4.30
CA GLY A 107 -23.49 -2.11 -2.90
C GLY A 107 -22.86 -3.50 -2.69
N ASN A 108 -22.30 -4.13 -3.73
CA ASN A 108 -21.79 -5.50 -3.68
C ASN A 108 -20.37 -5.61 -4.24
N PHE A 109 -19.56 -6.52 -3.65
CA PHE A 109 -18.24 -6.86 -4.15
C PHE A 109 -18.27 -7.60 -5.50
N ILE A 110 -19.35 -8.29 -5.82
CA ILE A 110 -19.55 -8.93 -7.13
C ILE A 110 -20.55 -8.10 -7.92
N HIS A 111 -20.12 -7.60 -9.07
CA HIS A 111 -20.98 -6.82 -9.96
C HIS A 111 -22.08 -7.72 -10.54
N PRO A 112 -23.39 -7.40 -10.34
CA PRO A 112 -24.46 -8.35 -10.63
C PRO A 112 -24.59 -8.73 -12.12
N ALA A 113 -24.23 -7.82 -13.04
CA ALA A 113 -24.33 -8.08 -14.47
C ALA A 113 -23.08 -8.72 -15.07
N THR A 114 -21.88 -8.25 -14.68
CA THR A 114 -20.61 -8.70 -15.28
C THR A 114 -19.94 -9.82 -14.51
N GLN A 115 -20.39 -10.09 -13.27
CA GLN A 115 -19.76 -11.01 -12.32
C GLN A 115 -18.30 -10.65 -11.99
N GLN A 116 -17.87 -9.42 -12.31
CA GLN A 116 -16.55 -8.93 -11.93
C GLN A 116 -16.47 -8.74 -10.42
N ALA A 117 -15.48 -9.34 -9.82
CA ALA A 117 -15.16 -9.14 -8.40
C ALA A 117 -14.41 -7.82 -8.20
N THR A 118 -14.78 -7.08 -7.15
CA THR A 118 -14.03 -5.96 -6.61
C THR A 118 -13.09 -6.48 -5.52
N HIS A 119 -11.83 -6.06 -5.51
CA HIS A 119 -10.92 -6.35 -4.41
C HIS A 119 -11.16 -5.40 -3.23
N MET A 120 -11.08 -5.90 -2.00
CA MET A 120 -10.94 -5.04 -0.83
C MET A 120 -9.47 -4.76 -0.60
N VAL A 121 -9.07 -3.49 -0.52
CA VAL A 121 -7.66 -3.10 -0.31
C VAL A 121 -7.52 -2.35 1.00
N PHE A 122 -6.77 -2.92 1.91
CA PHE A 122 -6.31 -2.25 3.11
C PHE A 122 -4.93 -1.66 2.87
N THR A 123 -4.81 -0.35 3.05
CA THR A 123 -3.58 0.41 2.86
C THR A 123 -3.47 1.47 3.97
N GLY A 124 -2.59 2.42 3.84
CA GLY A 124 -2.55 3.54 4.75
C GLY A 124 -1.17 4.12 4.88
N GLY A 125 -0.88 4.57 6.08
CA GLY A 125 0.48 4.68 6.54
C GLY A 125 1.07 3.26 6.63
N GLU A 126 0.66 2.49 7.66
CA GLU A 126 1.01 1.05 7.77
C GLU A 126 -0.17 0.27 8.36
N PRO A 127 -0.89 -0.53 7.55
CA PRO A 127 -2.06 -1.28 8.01
C PRO A 127 -1.70 -2.43 8.95
N MET A 128 -0.45 -2.90 8.97
CA MET A 128 -0.02 -4.00 9.85
C MET A 128 0.42 -3.55 11.24
N LEU A 129 0.20 -2.29 11.62
CA LEU A 129 0.38 -1.88 13.02
C LEU A 129 -0.51 -2.73 13.94
N LYS A 130 0.01 -3.07 15.13
CA LYS A 130 -0.65 -3.98 16.07
C LYS A 130 -2.13 -3.63 16.33
N ASN A 131 -2.42 -2.35 16.44
CA ASN A 131 -3.78 -1.89 16.73
C ASN A 131 -4.71 -1.83 15.51
N THR A 132 -4.17 -2.01 14.30
CA THR A 132 -4.94 -1.95 13.05
C THR A 132 -5.38 -3.33 12.57
N GLN A 133 -4.59 -4.38 12.87
CA GLN A 133 -4.91 -5.75 12.46
C GLN A 133 -6.31 -6.21 12.91
N PRO A 134 -6.75 -6.01 14.17
CA PRO A 134 -8.13 -6.32 14.57
C PRO A 134 -9.17 -5.53 13.79
N GLY A 135 -8.85 -4.29 13.39
CA GLY A 135 -9.74 -3.47 12.58
C GLY A 135 -10.04 -4.07 11.22
N MET A 136 -9.01 -4.58 10.52
CA MET A 136 -9.19 -5.28 9.24
C MET A 136 -10.07 -6.53 9.40
N MET A 137 -9.83 -7.33 10.44
CA MET A 137 -10.69 -8.49 10.75
C MET A 137 -12.14 -8.08 10.91
N HIS A 138 -12.42 -7.10 11.75
CA HIS A 138 -13.79 -6.68 12.05
C HIS A 138 -14.51 -6.09 10.84
N VAL A 139 -13.82 -5.36 9.97
CA VAL A 139 -14.40 -4.86 8.71
C VAL A 139 -14.85 -6.02 7.82
N ILE A 140 -14.01 -7.03 7.65
CA ILE A 140 -14.35 -8.21 6.83
C ILE A 140 -15.46 -9.04 7.47
N GLU A 141 -15.43 -9.26 8.79
CA GLU A 141 -16.49 -9.99 9.50
C GLU A 141 -17.83 -9.25 9.41
N GLU A 142 -17.84 -7.92 9.44
CA GLU A 142 -19.06 -7.14 9.27
C GLU A 142 -19.60 -7.24 7.83
N PHE A 143 -18.75 -7.20 6.80
CA PHE A 143 -19.17 -7.52 5.43
C PHE A 143 -19.73 -8.95 5.31
N LYS A 144 -19.08 -9.92 5.96
CA LYS A 144 -19.53 -11.32 5.99
C LYS A 144 -20.92 -11.43 6.67
N ARG A 145 -21.15 -10.74 7.80
CA ARG A 145 -22.43 -10.69 8.50
C ARG A 145 -23.54 -10.13 7.62
N ARG A 146 -23.20 -9.23 6.69
CA ARG A 146 -24.12 -8.65 5.69
C ARG A 146 -24.27 -9.51 4.42
N ASN A 147 -23.71 -10.71 4.37
CA ASN A 147 -23.65 -11.58 3.19
C ASN A 147 -22.95 -10.94 1.97
N ASN A 148 -21.98 -10.09 2.22
CA ASN A 148 -21.21 -9.36 1.19
C ASN A 148 -19.70 -9.45 1.44
N GLN A 149 -19.19 -10.62 1.78
CA GLN A 149 -17.76 -10.83 2.04
C GLN A 149 -16.93 -10.68 0.74
N PRO A 150 -15.86 -9.87 0.73
CA PRO A 150 -14.96 -9.80 -0.42
C PRO A 150 -14.24 -11.15 -0.61
N MET A 151 -14.18 -11.61 -1.87
CA MET A 151 -13.44 -12.82 -2.23
C MET A 151 -11.93 -12.57 -2.28
N ASN A 152 -11.51 -11.36 -2.62
CA ASN A 152 -10.13 -10.96 -2.74
C ASN A 152 -9.82 -9.79 -1.82
N VAL A 153 -8.83 -9.96 -0.97
CA VAL A 153 -8.34 -8.91 -0.06
C VAL A 153 -6.86 -8.68 -0.32
N THR A 154 -6.48 -7.43 -0.54
CA THR A 154 -5.09 -7.01 -0.66
C THR A 154 -4.70 -6.18 0.56
N VAL A 155 -3.54 -6.47 1.14
CA VAL A 155 -2.93 -5.63 2.19
C VAL A 155 -1.65 -5.01 1.63
N GLU A 156 -1.67 -3.68 1.46
CA GLU A 156 -0.47 -2.93 1.07
C GLU A 156 0.30 -2.52 2.32
N THR A 157 1.45 -3.12 2.53
CA THR A 157 2.27 -2.93 3.73
C THR A 157 3.74 -2.72 3.39
N ASN A 158 4.46 -2.04 4.27
CA ASN A 158 5.91 -1.91 4.16
C ASN A 158 6.67 -3.17 4.62
N GLY A 159 5.98 -4.18 5.15
CA GLY A 159 6.56 -5.47 5.53
C GLY A 159 7.40 -5.44 6.82
N THR A 160 7.25 -4.42 7.67
CA THR A 160 8.11 -4.27 8.87
C THR A 160 7.44 -4.65 10.19
N LYS A 161 6.12 -4.89 10.20
CA LYS A 161 5.36 -5.14 11.41
C LYS A 161 4.94 -6.61 11.50
N PRO A 162 5.21 -7.29 12.61
CA PRO A 162 4.83 -8.68 12.75
C PRO A 162 3.31 -8.83 12.70
N ILE A 163 2.86 -9.93 12.08
CA ILE A 163 1.48 -10.38 12.17
C ILE A 163 1.25 -10.99 13.54
N SER A 164 0.13 -10.69 14.17
CA SER A 164 -0.28 -11.36 15.41
C SER A 164 -0.78 -12.78 15.11
N ASP A 165 -0.63 -13.69 16.08
CA ASP A 165 -1.08 -15.07 15.90
C ASP A 165 -2.60 -15.14 15.64
N GLU A 166 -3.37 -14.35 16.38
CA GLU A 166 -4.84 -14.24 16.20
C GLU A 166 -5.20 -13.82 14.76
N PHE A 167 -4.52 -12.80 14.23
CA PHE A 167 -4.77 -12.32 12.87
C PHE A 167 -4.30 -13.34 11.82
N ALA A 168 -3.15 -14.00 12.03
CA ALA A 168 -2.64 -15.04 11.16
C ALA A 168 -3.60 -16.24 11.05
N GLU A 169 -4.06 -16.74 12.19
CA GLU A 169 -5.03 -17.85 12.25
C GLU A 169 -6.36 -17.47 11.59
N TRP A 170 -6.80 -16.22 11.79
CA TRP A 170 -8.02 -15.73 11.16
C TRP A 170 -7.87 -15.65 9.63
N VAL A 171 -6.76 -15.10 9.10
CA VAL A 171 -6.51 -15.04 7.66
C VAL A 171 -6.48 -16.44 7.05
N GLN A 172 -5.80 -17.39 7.70
CA GLN A 172 -5.75 -18.76 7.23
C GLN A 172 -7.15 -19.41 7.20
N ARG A 173 -7.94 -19.20 8.26
CA ARG A 173 -9.29 -19.77 8.36
C ARG A 173 -10.25 -19.18 7.33
N GLU A 174 -10.21 -17.86 7.10
CA GLU A 174 -11.21 -17.18 6.26
C GLU A 174 -10.82 -17.11 4.78
N TYR A 175 -9.52 -17.18 4.46
CA TYR A 175 -9.01 -16.98 3.10
C TYR A 175 -8.07 -18.10 2.63
N SER A 176 -6.92 -18.30 3.27
CA SER A 176 -5.86 -19.14 2.72
C SER A 176 -6.26 -20.61 2.56
N ASN A 177 -7.17 -21.09 3.38
CA ASN A 177 -7.68 -22.46 3.34
C ASN A 177 -8.92 -22.65 2.43
N TRP A 178 -9.34 -21.59 1.72
CA TRP A 178 -10.52 -21.64 0.86
C TRP A 178 -10.18 -21.53 -0.62
N THR A 179 -10.74 -22.42 -1.43
CA THR A 179 -10.67 -22.27 -2.89
C THR A 179 -11.56 -21.10 -3.34
N GLY A 180 -10.99 -20.22 -4.16
CA GLY A 180 -11.70 -19.06 -4.71
C GLY A 180 -11.73 -17.83 -3.81
N ARG A 181 -11.00 -17.87 -2.67
CA ARG A 181 -10.73 -16.68 -1.85
C ARG A 181 -9.24 -16.42 -1.82
N GLU A 182 -8.87 -15.15 -1.74
CA GLU A 182 -7.47 -14.75 -1.71
C GLU A 182 -7.21 -13.66 -0.68
N TRP A 183 -6.18 -13.87 0.13
CA TRP A 183 -5.52 -12.84 0.93
C TRP A 183 -4.16 -12.57 0.32
N TYR A 184 -3.99 -11.38 -0.24
CA TYR A 184 -2.83 -11.00 -1.02
C TYR A 184 -1.96 -9.97 -0.29
N TRP A 185 -0.68 -10.27 -0.14
CA TRP A 185 0.29 -9.38 0.45
C TRP A 185 0.97 -8.52 -0.62
N SER A 186 0.64 -7.24 -0.73
CA SER A 186 1.38 -6.28 -1.56
C SER A 186 2.45 -5.61 -0.71
N LEU A 187 3.63 -6.23 -0.66
CA LEU A 187 4.74 -5.77 0.16
C LEU A 187 5.55 -4.71 -0.59
N SER A 188 5.75 -3.56 0.04
CA SER A 188 6.55 -2.47 -0.51
C SER A 188 7.71 -2.11 0.44
N PRO A 189 8.78 -2.94 0.48
CA PRO A 189 9.96 -2.66 1.29
C PRO A 189 10.59 -1.32 0.88
N LYS A 190 11.07 -0.55 1.86
CA LYS A 190 11.58 0.81 1.64
C LYS A 190 13.09 0.81 1.59
N LEU A 191 13.65 1.10 0.41
CA LEU A 191 15.10 1.14 0.17
C LEU A 191 15.71 2.41 0.75
N TRP A 192 16.94 2.31 1.22
CA TRP A 192 17.71 3.47 1.64
C TRP A 192 17.98 4.42 0.47
N ALA A 193 18.40 3.86 -0.67
CA ALA A 193 18.73 4.62 -1.88
C ALA A 193 17.55 5.41 -2.49
N THR A 194 16.31 5.14 -2.08
CA THR A 194 15.13 5.81 -2.66
C THR A 194 14.20 6.43 -1.62
N ALA A 195 13.92 5.73 -0.54
CA ALA A 195 13.00 6.18 0.51
C ALA A 195 13.72 6.90 1.67
N GLY A 196 15.05 6.78 1.76
CA GLY A 196 15.83 7.30 2.87
C GLY A 196 15.57 6.60 4.20
N GLU A 197 15.03 5.37 4.17
CA GLU A 197 14.77 4.59 5.37
C GLU A 197 15.90 3.61 5.63
N LYS A 198 16.44 3.62 6.85
CA LYS A 198 17.56 2.75 7.21
C LYS A 198 17.17 1.27 7.13
N ASN A 199 17.96 0.45 6.45
CA ASN A 199 17.69 -0.97 6.22
C ASN A 199 17.35 -1.74 7.51
N LYS A 200 18.06 -1.49 8.61
CA LYS A 200 17.75 -2.13 9.90
C LYS A 200 16.29 -1.93 10.36
N LYS A 201 15.65 -0.83 9.98
CA LYS A 201 14.27 -0.50 10.33
C LYS A 201 13.28 -0.94 9.24
N ALA A 202 13.66 -0.78 7.98
CA ALA A 202 12.78 -0.91 6.82
C ALA A 202 12.76 -2.31 6.20
N ILE A 203 13.79 -3.12 6.46
CA ILE A 203 13.92 -4.47 5.89
C ILE A 203 13.86 -5.50 7.01
N GLN A 204 12.79 -6.30 7.00
CA GLN A 204 12.49 -7.27 8.05
C GLN A 204 12.18 -8.65 7.43
N PRO A 205 13.19 -9.44 7.04
CA PRO A 205 12.99 -10.68 6.29
C PRO A 205 12.12 -11.70 7.02
N GLU A 206 12.33 -11.87 8.33
CA GLU A 206 11.57 -12.82 9.15
C GLU A 206 10.06 -12.45 9.22
N VAL A 207 9.75 -11.15 9.26
CA VAL A 207 8.35 -10.68 9.23
C VAL A 207 7.70 -11.05 7.90
N VAL A 208 8.40 -10.81 6.80
CA VAL A 208 7.91 -11.12 5.44
C VAL A 208 7.82 -12.63 5.22
N GLY A 209 8.77 -13.41 5.74
CA GLY A 209 8.69 -14.86 5.75
C GLY A 209 7.42 -15.35 6.43
N ARG A 210 7.09 -14.81 7.61
CA ARG A 210 5.86 -15.16 8.32
C ARG A 210 4.59 -14.80 7.54
N TYR A 211 4.58 -13.68 6.80
CA TYR A 211 3.44 -13.34 5.92
C TYR A 211 3.25 -14.40 4.83
N ALA A 212 4.35 -14.85 4.22
CA ALA A 212 4.31 -15.87 3.17
C ALA A 212 3.85 -17.25 3.68
N GLU A 213 4.07 -17.58 4.95
CA GLU A 213 3.51 -18.76 5.60
C GLU A 213 2.00 -18.64 5.84
N VAL A 214 1.50 -17.45 6.13
CA VAL A 214 0.07 -17.20 6.38
C VAL A 214 -0.73 -17.21 5.09
N SER A 215 -0.23 -16.62 4.02
CA SER A 215 -0.82 -16.70 2.68
C SER A 215 0.28 -16.79 1.62
N PRO A 216 0.20 -17.76 0.69
CA PRO A 216 1.19 -17.92 -0.38
C PRO A 216 1.04 -16.89 -1.51
N HIS A 217 0.03 -16.01 -1.43
CA HIS A 217 -0.28 -15.01 -2.43
C HIS A 217 0.29 -13.65 -2.05
N GLY A 218 1.11 -13.07 -2.91
CA GLY A 218 1.70 -11.76 -2.66
C GLY A 218 2.74 -11.34 -3.70
N GLN A 219 3.28 -10.17 -3.51
CA GLN A 219 4.37 -9.59 -4.29
C GLN A 219 5.35 -8.83 -3.41
N LEU A 220 6.61 -8.74 -3.84
CA LEU A 220 7.61 -7.81 -3.34
C LEU A 220 7.72 -6.67 -4.36
N LYS A 221 7.21 -5.48 -4.04
CA LYS A 221 7.21 -4.32 -4.93
C LYS A 221 8.24 -3.30 -4.45
N PHE A 222 9.36 -3.20 -5.14
CA PHE A 222 10.42 -2.23 -4.85
C PHE A 222 10.28 -0.98 -5.70
N VAL A 223 10.53 0.16 -5.07
CA VAL A 223 10.57 1.47 -5.74
C VAL A 223 12.03 1.85 -5.96
N VAL A 224 12.46 1.99 -7.22
CA VAL A 224 13.84 2.29 -7.61
C VAL A 224 13.94 3.63 -8.32
N ASN A 225 15.11 4.25 -8.25
CA ASN A 225 15.42 5.50 -8.95
C ASN A 225 16.36 5.29 -10.17
N GLY A 226 16.61 4.02 -10.54
CA GLY A 226 17.48 3.66 -11.67
C GLY A 226 18.98 3.71 -11.36
N THR A 227 19.41 4.07 -10.15
CA THR A 227 20.82 4.02 -9.75
C THR A 227 21.27 2.59 -9.45
N GLU A 228 22.55 2.27 -9.73
CA GLU A 228 23.13 0.98 -9.37
C GLU A 228 23.00 0.65 -7.88
N GLU A 229 22.99 1.66 -7.02
CA GLU A 229 22.77 1.45 -5.59
C GLU A 229 21.36 0.93 -5.31
N SER A 230 20.34 1.51 -5.94
CA SER A 230 18.95 1.03 -5.77
C SER A 230 18.76 -0.39 -6.30
N TRP A 231 19.41 -0.75 -7.41
CA TRP A 231 19.36 -2.11 -7.95
C TRP A 231 20.07 -3.13 -7.05
N ARG A 232 21.25 -2.76 -6.53
CA ARG A 232 21.97 -3.62 -5.57
C ARG A 232 21.13 -3.88 -4.31
N GLU A 233 20.47 -2.87 -3.77
CA GLU A 233 19.56 -3.06 -2.62
C GLU A 233 18.40 -4.00 -2.96
N VAL A 234 17.81 -3.92 -4.16
CA VAL A 234 16.76 -4.86 -4.60
C VAL A 234 17.28 -6.29 -4.59
N GLU A 235 18.47 -6.54 -5.14
CA GLU A 235 19.08 -7.88 -5.19
C GLU A 235 19.38 -8.42 -3.79
N GLU A 236 20.04 -7.61 -2.94
CA GLU A 236 20.39 -7.97 -1.57
C GLU A 236 19.14 -8.29 -0.73
N HIS A 237 18.13 -7.45 -0.80
CA HIS A 237 16.92 -7.64 0.00
C HIS A 237 16.03 -8.74 -0.55
N THR A 238 15.95 -8.91 -1.87
CA THR A 238 15.28 -10.07 -2.46
C THR A 238 15.91 -11.37 -1.96
N LYS A 239 17.24 -11.45 -1.95
CA LYS A 239 17.93 -12.60 -1.41
C LYS A 239 17.58 -12.85 0.07
N ALA A 240 17.62 -11.80 0.89
CA ALA A 240 17.30 -11.90 2.31
C ALA A 240 15.85 -12.41 2.53
N PHE A 241 14.88 -11.90 1.75
CA PHE A 241 13.49 -12.39 1.81
C PHE A 241 13.37 -13.85 1.34
N ARG A 242 14.14 -14.28 0.32
CA ARG A 242 14.19 -15.67 -0.14
C ARG A 242 14.76 -16.59 0.95
N ASP A 243 15.84 -16.17 1.60
CA ASP A 243 16.48 -16.91 2.70
C ASP A 243 15.52 -17.08 3.89
N ALA A 244 14.62 -16.11 4.13
CA ALA A 244 13.55 -16.18 5.12
C ALA A 244 12.27 -16.92 4.65
N GLY A 245 12.30 -17.56 3.47
CA GLY A 245 11.19 -18.39 2.97
C GLY A 245 10.15 -17.69 2.09
N CYS A 246 10.24 -16.39 1.89
CA CYS A 246 9.32 -15.68 1.01
C CYS A 246 9.62 -15.94 -0.47
N LYS A 247 8.64 -16.47 -1.22
CA LYS A 247 8.75 -16.77 -2.66
C LYS A 247 7.93 -15.84 -3.55
N PHE A 248 7.42 -14.75 -3.03
CA PHE A 248 6.61 -13.81 -3.81
C PHE A 248 7.36 -13.25 -5.02
N PRO A 249 6.71 -13.10 -6.17
CA PRO A 249 7.33 -12.46 -7.34
C PRO A 249 7.80 -11.04 -6.99
N VAL A 250 8.91 -10.64 -7.61
CA VAL A 250 9.45 -9.29 -7.47
C VAL A 250 8.90 -8.39 -8.58
N TRP A 251 8.40 -7.24 -8.17
CA TRP A 251 7.92 -6.17 -9.03
C TRP A 251 8.74 -4.92 -8.80
N ILE A 252 9.14 -4.28 -9.87
CA ILE A 252 9.88 -3.03 -9.86
C ILE A 252 8.96 -1.90 -10.31
N MET A 253 9.09 -0.76 -9.64
CA MET A 253 8.38 0.47 -9.95
C MET A 253 9.35 1.65 -9.86
N GLY A 254 9.24 2.61 -10.78
CA GLY A 254 10.05 3.83 -10.74
C GLY A 254 9.58 4.79 -9.64
N VAL A 255 10.52 5.53 -9.07
CA VAL A 255 10.19 6.69 -8.22
C VAL A 255 9.51 7.77 -9.06
N GLY A 256 8.39 8.32 -8.57
CA GLY A 256 7.70 9.44 -9.18
C GLY A 256 6.31 9.65 -8.59
N GLY A 257 6.06 10.84 -8.06
CA GLY A 257 4.74 11.25 -7.52
C GLY A 257 3.85 11.93 -8.56
N THR A 258 4.41 12.35 -9.70
CA THR A 258 3.71 13.07 -10.77
C THR A 258 3.91 12.36 -12.12
N PHE A 259 3.01 12.63 -13.05
CA PHE A 259 3.09 12.10 -14.43
C PHE A 259 4.42 12.50 -15.10
N GLU A 260 4.80 13.77 -15.00
CA GLU A 260 6.04 14.30 -15.61
C GLU A 260 7.29 13.63 -15.03
N GLY A 261 7.29 13.33 -13.73
CA GLY A 261 8.40 12.62 -13.08
C GLY A 261 8.50 11.17 -13.54
N LEU A 262 7.36 10.49 -13.67
CA LEU A 262 7.33 9.08 -14.07
C LEU A 262 7.80 8.88 -15.53
N VAL A 263 7.25 9.61 -16.49
CA VAL A 263 7.55 9.40 -17.92
C VAL A 263 9.01 9.59 -18.29
N GLN A 264 9.77 10.31 -17.46
CA GLN A 264 11.21 10.53 -17.71
C GLN A 264 12.07 9.27 -17.50
N THR A 265 11.65 8.38 -16.62
CA THR A 265 12.47 7.26 -16.15
C THR A 265 11.83 5.89 -16.39
N GLU A 266 10.52 5.83 -16.60
CA GLU A 266 9.76 4.57 -16.66
C GLU A 266 10.31 3.58 -17.70
N ALA A 267 10.56 4.03 -18.93
CA ALA A 267 11.02 3.15 -20.00
C ALA A 267 12.37 2.51 -19.65
N THR A 268 13.33 3.31 -19.17
CA THR A 268 14.66 2.82 -18.79
C THR A 268 14.58 1.84 -17.62
N ILE A 269 13.78 2.18 -16.58
CA ILE A 269 13.60 1.31 -15.42
C ILE A 269 12.89 0.02 -15.81
N ALA A 270 11.90 0.08 -16.69
CA ALA A 270 11.18 -1.08 -17.18
C ALA A 270 12.10 -2.05 -17.94
N ASP A 271 12.90 -1.52 -18.89
CA ASP A 271 13.84 -2.31 -19.66
C ASP A 271 14.86 -2.99 -18.76
N GLU A 272 15.41 -2.27 -17.80
CA GLU A 272 16.39 -2.80 -16.87
C GLU A 272 15.79 -3.83 -15.92
N ALA A 273 14.58 -3.61 -15.40
CA ALA A 273 13.86 -4.57 -14.57
C ALA A 273 13.66 -5.91 -15.30
N ILE A 274 13.22 -5.86 -16.57
CA ILE A 274 12.99 -7.04 -17.39
C ILE A 274 14.31 -7.77 -17.67
N GLN A 275 15.38 -7.05 -17.99
CA GLN A 275 16.70 -7.63 -18.21
C GLN A 275 17.25 -8.33 -16.97
N ARG A 276 16.95 -7.81 -15.76
CA ARG A 276 17.30 -8.43 -14.47
C ARG A 276 16.36 -9.56 -14.05
N GLY A 277 15.32 -9.87 -14.87
CA GLY A 277 14.35 -10.95 -14.60
C GLY A 277 13.27 -10.60 -13.59
N TYR A 278 12.98 -9.33 -13.38
CA TYR A 278 11.90 -8.84 -12.53
C TYR A 278 10.66 -8.45 -13.35
N ASN A 279 9.48 -8.49 -12.72
CA ASN A 279 8.30 -7.88 -13.29
C ASN A 279 8.40 -6.34 -13.14
N TYR A 280 7.79 -5.63 -14.07
CA TYR A 280 7.66 -4.18 -13.99
C TYR A 280 6.20 -3.76 -13.81
N THR A 281 5.97 -2.71 -13.05
CA THR A 281 4.68 -2.03 -12.92
C THR A 281 4.86 -0.53 -12.98
N SER A 282 4.02 0.15 -13.74
CA SER A 282 3.87 1.60 -13.65
C SER A 282 2.94 1.97 -12.47
N ARG A 283 2.76 3.26 -12.25
CA ARG A 283 1.73 3.86 -11.41
C ARG A 283 0.56 4.33 -12.30
N VAL A 284 -0.28 3.39 -12.73
CA VAL A 284 -1.35 3.65 -13.72
C VAL A 284 -2.34 4.72 -13.23
N HIS A 285 -2.63 4.78 -11.93
CA HIS A 285 -3.47 5.83 -11.35
C HIS A 285 -2.85 7.23 -11.50
N VAL A 286 -1.52 7.35 -11.48
CA VAL A 286 -0.84 8.64 -11.75
C VAL A 286 -1.03 9.05 -13.20
N HIS A 287 -0.92 8.11 -14.14
CA HIS A 287 -1.17 8.38 -15.57
C HIS A 287 -2.61 8.79 -15.86
N ILE A 288 -3.58 8.20 -15.17
CA ILE A 288 -5.01 8.45 -15.41
C ILE A 288 -5.51 9.68 -14.64
N TYR A 289 -5.12 9.81 -13.37
CA TYR A 289 -5.70 10.76 -12.43
C TYR A 289 -4.71 11.79 -11.85
N GLY A 290 -3.43 11.77 -12.32
CA GLY A 290 -2.40 12.69 -11.81
C GLY A 290 -2.06 12.48 -10.33
N ASN A 291 -2.21 11.26 -9.80
CA ASN A 291 -2.03 10.91 -8.38
C ASN A 291 -2.99 11.67 -7.43
N ALA A 292 -4.17 12.04 -7.90
CA ALA A 292 -5.18 12.66 -7.04
C ALA A 292 -5.57 11.72 -5.88
N ILE A 293 -5.71 12.27 -4.69
CA ILE A 293 -6.13 11.51 -3.50
C ILE A 293 -7.54 10.94 -3.73
N GLY A 294 -7.75 9.70 -3.37
CA GLY A 294 -9.03 9.01 -3.57
C GLY A 294 -9.22 8.41 -4.97
N LYS A 295 -8.14 8.28 -5.75
CA LYS A 295 -8.17 7.72 -7.12
C LYS A 295 -7.12 6.62 -7.32
#